data_e74095e7907028b11ab56371427b8ede
#
_entry.id   e74095e7907028b11ab56371427b8ede
#
_cell.length_a   1.000
_cell.length_b   1.000
_cell.length_c   1.000
_cell.angle_alpha   90.00
_cell.angle_beta   90.00
_cell.angle_gamma   90.00
#
_symmetry.space_group_name_H-M   'P 1'
#
loop_
_entity.id
_entity.type
_entity.pdbx_description
1 polymer ?
#
loop_
_entity_poly.entity_id
_entity_poly.type
_entity_poly.pdbx_seq_one_letter_code
_entity_poly.pdbx_strand_id
1 'polypeptide(L)'
;MSALLAVRNLAVRFGGLTALRDLSLEVHSGEILGVIGPNGSGKTTLFNCITGLYRATEGSIAFGQPPAEMTRLDPHDIVERGIARTFQTLRVFSNLSVLENVLVGLHCRQRAGVVGAILRPSWVVTEEVDAHRKALDLLGVFGDRLLPRATWPARSLSYANRRRLEIARALATEPRLLLLDEPTAGMNPTEKQELTGVIRAIRDRAVTVLLIEHDMRVVMQTADRVVAMNYGERIAEGRPDDVARDPVVVDAYLGKMATGA
;
A
#
# COMPACT_ATOMS: atom_id res chain seq x y z
N MET A 1 3.73 -19.41 -9.26
CA MET A 1 4.38 -18.43 -8.36
C MET A 1 3.90 -18.72 -6.94
N SER A 2 4.75 -18.57 -5.92
CA SER A 2 4.35 -18.82 -4.52
C SER A 2 3.63 -17.60 -3.96
N ALA A 3 2.56 -17.83 -3.17
CA ALA A 3 1.85 -16.76 -2.48
C ALA A 3 2.77 -16.09 -1.44
N LEU A 4 2.84 -14.75 -1.45
CA LEU A 4 3.50 -13.93 -0.44
C LEU A 4 2.53 -13.57 0.69
N LEU A 5 1.28 -13.25 0.34
CA LEU A 5 0.17 -13.04 1.26
C LEU A 5 -0.96 -14.00 0.90
N ALA A 6 -1.52 -14.68 1.88
CA ALA A 6 -2.71 -15.51 1.72
C ALA A 6 -3.77 -15.08 2.75
N VAL A 7 -4.93 -14.68 2.25
CA VAL A 7 -6.13 -14.40 3.04
C VAL A 7 -7.09 -15.56 2.82
N ARG A 8 -7.58 -16.20 3.90
CA ARG A 8 -8.44 -17.38 3.83
C ARG A 8 -9.67 -17.19 4.68
N ASN A 9 -10.84 -17.32 4.04
CA ASN A 9 -12.18 -17.31 4.66
C ASN A 9 -12.37 -16.13 5.63
N LEU A 10 -11.81 -14.94 5.27
CA LEU A 10 -11.79 -13.77 6.14
C LEU A 10 -13.20 -13.19 6.27
N ALA A 11 -13.69 -13.10 7.51
CA ALA A 11 -14.94 -12.44 7.83
C ALA A 11 -14.73 -11.32 8.86
N VAL A 12 -15.45 -10.22 8.66
CA VAL A 12 -15.43 -9.07 9.58
C VAL A 12 -16.86 -8.57 9.79
N ARG A 13 -17.26 -8.50 11.06
CA ARG A 13 -18.59 -8.04 11.47
C ARG A 13 -18.44 -6.86 12.42
N PHE A 14 -19.22 -5.82 12.20
CA PHE A 14 -19.35 -4.65 13.08
C PHE A 14 -20.80 -4.56 13.57
N GLY A 15 -21.09 -5.08 14.75
CA GLY A 15 -22.47 -5.23 15.22
C GLY A 15 -23.29 -6.07 14.24
N GLY A 16 -24.36 -5.49 13.70
CA GLY A 16 -25.21 -6.17 12.69
C GLY A 16 -24.71 -6.11 11.25
N LEU A 17 -23.63 -5.36 10.96
CA LEU A 17 -23.10 -5.20 9.61
C LEU A 17 -21.97 -6.19 9.33
N THR A 18 -22.09 -7.00 8.29
CA THR A 18 -21.00 -7.84 7.78
C THR A 18 -20.25 -7.07 6.70
N ALA A 19 -19.01 -6.66 7.00
CA ALA A 19 -18.16 -5.88 6.07
C ALA A 19 -17.31 -6.77 5.16
N LEU A 20 -16.88 -7.95 5.62
CA LEU A 20 -16.27 -9.00 4.81
C LEU A 20 -16.96 -10.33 5.13
N ARG A 21 -17.17 -11.13 4.08
CA ARG A 21 -17.86 -12.42 4.15
C ARG A 21 -17.07 -13.46 3.38
N ASP A 22 -16.47 -14.40 4.09
CA ASP A 22 -15.74 -15.55 3.51
C ASP A 22 -14.73 -15.16 2.41
N LEU A 23 -14.05 -14.02 2.58
CA LEU A 23 -13.16 -13.49 1.57
C LEU A 23 -11.86 -14.28 1.56
N SER A 24 -11.52 -14.84 0.40
CA SER A 24 -10.25 -15.54 0.17
C SER A 24 -9.56 -14.96 -1.06
N LEU A 25 -8.26 -14.63 -0.92
CA LEU A 25 -7.40 -14.17 -2.01
C LEU A 25 -5.92 -14.45 -1.70
N GLU A 26 -5.11 -14.50 -2.74
CA GLU A 26 -3.67 -14.62 -2.63
C GLU A 26 -2.97 -13.50 -3.38
N VAL A 27 -1.85 -13.00 -2.83
CA VAL A 27 -0.94 -12.06 -3.51
C VAL A 27 0.37 -12.78 -3.74
N HIS A 28 0.81 -12.84 -5.00
CA HIS A 28 2.05 -13.51 -5.35
C HIS A 28 3.25 -12.56 -5.28
N SER A 29 4.44 -13.11 -4.98
CA SER A 29 5.67 -12.29 -4.95
C SER A 29 5.95 -11.64 -6.30
N GLY A 30 6.23 -10.33 -6.29
CA GLY A 30 6.62 -9.56 -7.47
C GLY A 30 5.47 -9.19 -8.41
N GLU A 31 4.20 -9.35 -7.99
CA GLU A 31 3.05 -8.86 -8.76
C GLU A 31 2.51 -7.54 -8.23
N ILE A 32 1.77 -6.84 -9.08
CA ILE A 32 0.82 -5.78 -8.71
C ILE A 32 -0.57 -6.38 -8.77
N LEU A 33 -1.17 -6.67 -7.60
CA LEU A 33 -2.57 -7.10 -7.50
C LEU A 33 -3.47 -5.88 -7.30
N GLY A 34 -4.38 -5.65 -8.24
CA GLY A 34 -5.44 -4.64 -8.12
C GLY A 34 -6.65 -5.18 -7.35
N VAL A 35 -7.18 -4.41 -6.41
CA VAL A 35 -8.46 -4.70 -5.74
C VAL A 35 -9.46 -3.62 -6.12
N ILE A 36 -10.50 -4.00 -6.83
CA ILE A 36 -11.54 -3.10 -7.31
C ILE A 36 -12.91 -3.44 -6.71
N GLY A 37 -13.85 -2.56 -6.87
CA GLY A 37 -15.24 -2.75 -6.42
C GLY A 37 -15.88 -1.43 -6.03
N PRO A 38 -17.23 -1.39 -5.98
CA PRO A 38 -17.96 -0.19 -5.60
C PRO A 38 -17.68 0.25 -4.16
N ASN A 39 -18.05 1.48 -3.81
CA ASN A 39 -17.94 1.97 -2.44
C ASN A 39 -18.74 1.07 -1.47
N GLY A 40 -18.13 0.72 -0.34
CA GLY A 40 -18.72 -0.20 0.63
C GLY A 40 -18.57 -1.68 0.27
N SER A 41 -17.79 -2.06 -0.75
CA SER A 41 -17.54 -3.47 -1.08
C SER A 41 -16.57 -4.18 -0.12
N GLY A 42 -15.96 -3.48 0.85
CA GLY A 42 -15.09 -4.08 1.86
C GLY A 42 -13.57 -3.88 1.63
N LYS A 43 -13.14 -3.21 0.55
CA LYS A 43 -11.71 -3.03 0.22
C LYS A 43 -10.87 -2.43 1.35
N THR A 44 -11.33 -1.31 1.91
CA THR A 44 -10.64 -0.66 3.04
C THR A 44 -10.65 -1.52 4.29
N THR A 45 -11.72 -2.31 4.52
CA THR A 45 -11.80 -3.27 5.63
C THR A 45 -10.76 -4.37 5.45
N LEU A 46 -10.59 -4.91 4.23
CA LEU A 46 -9.54 -5.86 3.92
C LEU A 46 -8.14 -5.30 4.24
N PHE A 47 -7.84 -4.08 3.78
CA PHE A 47 -6.56 -3.41 4.09
C PHE A 47 -6.35 -3.22 5.59
N ASN A 48 -7.40 -2.83 6.31
CA ASN A 48 -7.34 -2.66 7.76
C ASN A 48 -7.06 -3.98 8.49
N CYS A 49 -7.59 -5.11 8.00
CA CYS A 49 -7.27 -6.43 8.55
C CYS A 49 -5.84 -6.85 8.25
N ILE A 50 -5.36 -6.68 7.00
CA ILE A 50 -3.98 -7.01 6.61
C ILE A 50 -2.97 -6.21 7.45
N THR A 51 -3.30 -4.98 7.81
CA THR A 51 -2.42 -4.08 8.57
C THR A 51 -2.68 -4.07 10.09
N GLY A 52 -3.51 -4.99 10.61
CA GLY A 52 -3.77 -5.14 12.05
C GLY A 52 -4.60 -4.03 12.69
N LEU A 53 -5.14 -3.09 11.88
CA LEU A 53 -6.02 -2.02 12.39
C LEU A 53 -7.41 -2.55 12.76
N TYR A 54 -7.88 -3.59 12.07
CA TYR A 54 -9.09 -4.33 12.42
C TYR A 54 -8.75 -5.79 12.65
N ARG A 55 -9.38 -6.38 13.65
CA ARG A 55 -9.30 -7.79 13.90
C ARG A 55 -10.38 -8.53 13.12
N ALA A 56 -9.99 -9.60 12.42
CA ALA A 56 -10.94 -10.47 11.76
C ALA A 56 -11.82 -11.19 12.80
N THR A 57 -13.10 -11.38 12.48
CA THR A 57 -14.02 -12.18 13.28
C THR A 57 -13.76 -13.66 13.06
N GLU A 58 -13.48 -14.06 11.79
CA GLU A 58 -13.20 -15.42 11.36
C GLU A 58 -12.16 -15.39 10.24
N GLY A 59 -11.53 -16.55 9.99
CA GLY A 59 -10.52 -16.72 8.93
C GLY A 59 -9.10 -16.39 9.38
N SER A 60 -8.18 -16.37 8.42
CA SER A 60 -6.76 -16.18 8.69
C SER A 60 -6.07 -15.34 7.61
N ILE A 61 -4.98 -14.68 8.01
CA ILE A 61 -4.07 -13.96 7.13
C ILE A 61 -2.67 -14.49 7.39
N ALA A 62 -2.02 -15.04 6.37
CA ALA A 62 -0.65 -15.53 6.45
C ALA A 62 0.24 -14.74 5.49
N PHE A 63 1.48 -14.43 5.91
CA PHE A 63 2.43 -13.65 5.13
C PHE A 63 3.84 -14.24 5.19
N GLY A 64 4.55 -14.18 4.08
CA GLY A 64 5.95 -14.55 3.98
C GLY A 64 6.19 -15.96 3.47
N GLN A 65 7.46 -16.33 3.43
CA GLN A 65 7.96 -17.64 3.00
C GLN A 65 9.09 -18.07 3.93
N PRO A 66 8.86 -19.07 4.81
CA PRO A 66 7.59 -19.78 5.04
C PRO A 66 6.47 -18.85 5.53
N PRO A 67 5.19 -19.20 5.28
CA PRO A 67 4.06 -18.38 5.70
C PRO A 67 3.93 -18.32 7.21
N ALA A 68 3.80 -17.12 7.76
CA ALA A 68 3.57 -16.87 9.17
C ALA A 68 2.19 -16.24 9.39
N GLU A 69 1.50 -16.65 10.44
CA GLU A 69 0.18 -16.12 10.82
C GLU A 69 0.28 -14.65 11.25
N MET A 70 -0.62 -13.82 10.71
CA MET A 70 -0.63 -12.36 10.90
C MET A 70 -1.92 -11.83 11.55
N THR A 71 -2.98 -12.62 11.60
CA THR A 71 -4.36 -12.17 11.91
C THR A 71 -4.50 -11.45 13.24
N ARG A 72 -3.61 -11.72 14.20
CA ARG A 72 -3.65 -11.17 15.57
C ARG A 72 -2.49 -10.25 15.92
N LEU A 73 -1.62 -9.96 14.96
CA LEU A 73 -0.48 -9.07 15.18
C LEU A 73 -0.91 -7.61 15.26
N ASP A 74 -0.15 -6.84 16.00
CA ASP A 74 -0.32 -5.40 16.07
C ASP A 74 0.35 -4.70 14.85
N PRO A 75 -0.06 -3.49 14.47
CA PRO A 75 0.44 -2.82 13.27
C PRO A 75 1.96 -2.68 13.20
N HIS A 76 2.64 -2.46 14.32
CA HIS A 76 4.10 -2.35 14.34
C HIS A 76 4.80 -3.67 14.00
N ASP A 77 4.30 -4.81 14.53
CA ASP A 77 4.84 -6.13 14.21
C ASP A 77 4.66 -6.46 12.71
N ILE A 78 3.55 -6.01 12.13
CA ILE A 78 3.25 -6.19 10.71
C ILE A 78 4.24 -5.41 9.83
N VAL A 79 4.56 -4.16 10.22
CA VAL A 79 5.58 -3.35 9.53
C VAL A 79 6.96 -4.00 9.65
N GLU A 80 7.34 -4.50 10.83
CA GLU A 80 8.62 -5.20 11.03
C GLU A 80 8.74 -6.45 10.14
N ARG A 81 7.62 -7.16 9.88
CA ARG A 81 7.58 -8.32 8.98
C ARG A 81 7.63 -7.96 7.51
N GLY A 82 7.57 -6.68 7.16
CA GLY A 82 7.75 -6.18 5.80
C GLY A 82 6.45 -5.91 5.05
N ILE A 83 5.37 -5.52 5.74
CA ILE A 83 4.16 -4.98 5.13
C ILE A 83 4.10 -3.48 5.44
N ALA A 84 4.05 -2.64 4.40
CA ALA A 84 3.83 -1.20 4.55
C ALA A 84 2.53 -0.77 3.87
N ARG A 85 1.95 0.34 4.32
CA ARG A 85 0.72 0.90 3.76
C ARG A 85 0.78 2.41 3.66
N THR A 86 0.21 2.96 2.59
CA THR A 86 -0.24 4.34 2.52
C THR A 86 -1.70 4.44 2.96
N PHE A 87 -2.12 5.62 3.42
CA PHE A 87 -3.49 5.82 3.87
C PHE A 87 -4.26 6.68 2.87
N GLN A 88 -5.58 6.52 2.81
CA GLN A 88 -6.45 7.37 1.98
C GLN A 88 -6.29 8.86 2.33
N THR A 89 -6.24 9.18 3.62
CA THR A 89 -5.90 10.53 4.09
C THR A 89 -4.39 10.70 4.14
N LEU A 90 -3.89 11.74 3.48
CA LEU A 90 -2.47 12.05 3.39
C LEU A 90 -1.83 12.26 4.78
N ARG A 91 -0.82 11.46 5.10
CA ARG A 91 -0.13 11.48 6.39
C ARG A 91 1.36 11.74 6.20
N VAL A 92 1.73 13.01 5.99
CA VAL A 92 3.14 13.45 5.95
C VAL A 92 3.44 14.40 7.10
N PHE A 93 4.68 14.40 7.56
CA PHE A 93 5.15 15.38 8.56
C PHE A 93 5.41 16.71 7.87
N SER A 94 4.41 17.59 7.87
CA SER A 94 4.37 18.81 7.07
C SER A 94 5.52 19.78 7.36
N ASN A 95 6.04 19.81 8.60
CA ASN A 95 7.12 20.69 9.03
C ASN A 95 8.52 20.11 8.79
N LEU A 96 8.63 18.81 8.59
CA LEU A 96 9.88 18.16 8.22
C LEU A 96 10.15 18.35 6.72
N SER A 97 11.42 18.31 6.34
CA SER A 97 11.82 18.27 4.93
C SER A 97 11.36 16.97 4.25
N VAL A 98 11.42 16.95 2.94
CA VAL A 98 11.14 15.75 2.13
C VAL A 98 12.08 14.61 2.54
N LEU A 99 13.37 14.89 2.69
CA LEU A 99 14.36 13.91 3.10
C LEU A 99 14.09 13.38 4.52
N GLU A 100 13.84 14.27 5.49
CA GLU A 100 13.53 13.87 6.86
C GLU A 100 12.29 12.99 6.96
N ASN A 101 11.24 13.24 6.14
CA ASN A 101 10.08 12.37 6.07
C ASN A 101 10.46 10.92 5.68
N VAL A 102 11.38 10.75 4.72
CA VAL A 102 11.87 9.42 4.31
C VAL A 102 12.73 8.80 5.40
N LEU A 103 13.62 9.58 6.04
CA LEU A 103 14.46 9.12 7.15
C LEU A 103 13.62 8.59 8.33
N VAL A 104 12.48 9.21 8.64
CA VAL A 104 11.53 8.68 9.65
C VAL A 104 11.04 7.28 9.27
N GLY A 105 10.81 7.01 7.97
CA GLY A 105 10.43 5.67 7.51
C GLY A 105 11.55 4.65 7.70
N LEU A 106 12.82 5.04 7.52
CA LEU A 106 13.99 4.18 7.73
C LEU A 106 14.23 3.84 9.21
N HIS A 107 13.72 4.67 10.14
CA HIS A 107 14.02 4.50 11.57
C HIS A 107 13.62 3.12 12.13
N CYS A 108 12.55 2.49 11.62
CA CYS A 108 12.14 1.14 12.04
C CYS A 108 13.16 0.04 11.66
N ARG A 109 14.15 0.35 10.81
CA ARG A 109 15.23 -0.56 10.38
C ARG A 109 16.57 -0.25 11.03
N GLN A 110 16.66 0.86 11.78
CA GLN A 110 17.89 1.26 12.49
C GLN A 110 18.03 0.50 13.81
N ARG A 111 19.28 0.20 14.15
CA ARG A 111 19.64 -0.48 15.42
C ARG A 111 19.97 0.51 16.53
N ALA A 112 20.29 1.74 16.17
CA ALA A 112 20.65 2.78 17.12
C ALA A 112 19.45 3.15 17.99
N GLY A 113 19.44 2.65 19.24
CA GLY A 113 18.49 3.10 20.26
C GLY A 113 18.94 4.44 20.88
N VAL A 114 18.15 4.95 21.85
CA VAL A 114 18.39 6.24 22.52
C VAL A 114 19.82 6.36 23.06
N VAL A 115 20.37 5.31 23.67
CA VAL A 115 21.74 5.31 24.21
C VAL A 115 22.78 5.46 23.09
N GLY A 116 22.59 4.76 21.97
CA GLY A 116 23.46 4.89 20.80
C GLY A 116 23.43 6.30 20.20
N ALA A 117 22.26 6.91 20.12
CA ALA A 117 22.10 8.28 19.64
C ALA A 117 22.80 9.33 20.52
N ILE A 118 22.88 9.12 21.85
CA ILE A 118 23.55 10.02 22.79
C ILE A 118 25.08 9.83 22.71
N LEU A 119 25.57 8.60 22.77
CA LEU A 119 26.99 8.28 22.78
C LEU A 119 27.68 8.39 21.42
N ARG A 120 26.91 8.34 20.33
CA ARG A 120 27.37 8.46 18.93
C ARG A 120 28.65 7.66 18.62
N PRO A 121 28.69 6.36 18.90
CA PRO A 121 29.84 5.55 18.51
C PRO A 121 29.93 5.52 16.96
N SER A 122 31.10 5.19 16.41
CA SER A 122 31.37 5.24 14.96
C SER A 122 30.38 4.45 14.10
N TRP A 123 29.87 3.32 14.62
CA TRP A 123 28.87 2.53 13.90
C TRP A 123 27.52 3.26 13.75
N VAL A 124 27.10 4.10 14.72
CA VAL A 124 25.89 4.93 14.61
C VAL A 124 26.07 5.99 13.53
N VAL A 125 27.23 6.66 13.50
CA VAL A 125 27.52 7.64 12.44
C VAL A 125 27.50 7.00 11.06
N THR A 126 28.05 5.78 10.91
CA THR A 126 27.99 5.04 9.65
C THR A 126 26.56 4.71 9.27
N GLU A 127 25.72 4.26 10.23
CA GLU A 127 24.31 3.96 10.02
C GLU A 127 23.52 5.21 9.58
N GLU A 128 23.80 6.39 10.17
CA GLU A 128 23.19 7.67 9.78
C GLU A 128 23.56 8.05 8.32
N VAL A 129 24.83 7.90 7.93
CA VAL A 129 25.29 8.18 6.55
C VAL A 129 24.62 7.23 5.55
N ASP A 130 24.55 5.94 5.89
CA ASP A 130 23.89 4.94 5.04
C ASP A 130 22.38 5.20 4.92
N ALA A 131 21.72 5.62 6.01
CA ALA A 131 20.31 6.00 5.98
C ALA A 131 20.07 7.22 5.09
N HIS A 132 20.93 8.24 5.13
CA HIS A 132 20.83 9.39 4.24
C HIS A 132 20.98 9.01 2.77
N ARG A 133 21.98 8.16 2.44
CA ARG A 133 22.18 7.66 1.07
C ARG A 133 20.95 6.89 0.59
N LYS A 134 20.46 5.92 1.38
CA LYS A 134 19.24 5.16 1.07
C LYS A 134 18.03 6.07 0.88
N ALA A 135 17.85 7.10 1.71
CA ALA A 135 16.75 8.04 1.58
C ALA A 135 16.82 8.82 0.26
N LEU A 136 18.00 9.29 -0.15
CA LEU A 136 18.20 9.95 -1.44
C LEU A 136 17.94 9.00 -2.62
N ASP A 137 18.40 7.74 -2.55
CA ASP A 137 18.15 6.72 -3.55
C ASP A 137 16.64 6.42 -3.70
N LEU A 138 15.91 6.36 -2.58
CA LEU A 138 14.44 6.22 -2.60
C LEU A 138 13.75 7.43 -3.22
N LEU A 139 14.19 8.66 -2.91
CA LEU A 139 13.67 9.86 -3.54
C LEU A 139 13.95 9.86 -5.05
N GLY A 140 15.08 9.27 -5.48
CA GLY A 140 15.44 9.08 -6.89
C GLY A 140 14.42 8.25 -7.69
N VAL A 141 13.68 7.32 -7.05
CA VAL A 141 12.59 6.55 -7.69
C VAL A 141 11.50 7.48 -8.24
N PHE A 142 11.30 8.63 -7.59
CA PHE A 142 10.31 9.64 -7.95
C PHE A 142 10.90 10.76 -8.83
N GLY A 143 12.17 10.62 -9.24
CA GLY A 143 12.87 11.50 -10.17
C GLY A 143 12.79 12.97 -9.78
N ASP A 144 12.55 13.83 -10.78
CA ASP A 144 12.49 15.28 -10.61
C ASP A 144 11.34 15.79 -9.72
N ARG A 145 10.44 14.92 -9.33
CA ARG A 145 9.29 15.29 -8.49
C ARG A 145 9.68 15.46 -7.01
N LEU A 146 10.58 14.64 -6.49
CA LEU A 146 10.98 14.68 -5.08
C LEU A 146 12.47 14.97 -4.85
N LEU A 147 13.38 14.34 -5.60
CA LEU A 147 14.81 14.41 -5.35
C LEU A 147 15.37 15.85 -5.32
N PRO A 148 15.05 16.76 -6.28
CA PRO A 148 15.51 18.16 -6.24
C PRO A 148 14.92 18.97 -5.08
N ARG A 149 13.92 18.44 -4.42
CA ARG A 149 13.20 19.08 -3.30
C ARG A 149 13.49 18.43 -1.96
N ALA A 150 14.57 17.62 -1.88
CA ALA A 150 14.93 16.86 -0.67
C ALA A 150 14.99 17.73 0.60
N THR A 151 15.47 18.97 0.49
CA THR A 151 15.60 19.92 1.61
C THR A 151 14.35 20.78 1.82
N TRP A 152 13.35 20.72 0.93
CA TRP A 152 12.16 21.54 1.06
C TRP A 152 11.24 20.99 2.17
N PRO A 153 10.57 21.86 2.94
CA PRO A 153 9.56 21.42 3.89
C PRO A 153 8.38 20.76 3.14
N ALA A 154 7.91 19.62 3.63
CA ALA A 154 6.87 18.85 2.95
C ALA A 154 5.57 19.63 2.70
N ARG A 155 5.26 20.64 3.54
CA ARG A 155 4.11 21.53 3.35
C ARG A 155 4.18 22.35 2.05
N SER A 156 5.37 22.62 1.48
CA SER A 156 5.53 23.38 0.25
C SER A 156 5.28 22.56 -1.03
N LEU A 157 5.15 21.23 -0.89
CA LEU A 157 4.87 20.35 -2.01
C LEU A 157 3.40 20.44 -2.45
N SER A 158 3.15 20.25 -3.76
CA SER A 158 1.80 20.02 -4.28
C SER A 158 1.18 18.77 -3.66
N TYR A 159 -0.14 18.62 -3.74
CA TYR A 159 -0.85 17.44 -3.24
C TYR A 159 -0.28 16.15 -3.85
N ALA A 160 -0.10 16.11 -5.16
CA ALA A 160 0.46 14.94 -5.85
C ALA A 160 1.88 14.59 -5.37
N ASN A 161 2.74 15.59 -5.13
CA ASN A 161 4.08 15.35 -4.62
C ASN A 161 4.09 14.94 -3.14
N ARG A 162 3.16 15.43 -2.32
CA ARG A 162 2.97 14.94 -0.95
C ARG A 162 2.53 13.47 -0.94
N ARG A 163 1.67 13.06 -1.89
CA ARG A 163 1.26 11.65 -2.04
C ARG A 163 2.46 10.77 -2.46
N ARG A 164 3.31 11.25 -3.39
CA ARG A 164 4.56 10.58 -3.74
C ARG A 164 5.50 10.44 -2.54
N LEU A 165 5.61 11.49 -1.72
CA LEU A 165 6.41 11.46 -0.49
C LEU A 165 5.88 10.44 0.53
N GLU A 166 4.57 10.31 0.68
CA GLU A 166 3.97 9.28 1.53
C GLU A 166 4.36 7.87 1.07
N ILE A 167 4.34 7.61 -0.24
CA ILE A 167 4.79 6.34 -0.82
C ILE A 167 6.30 6.14 -0.58
N ALA A 168 7.12 7.18 -0.80
CA ALA A 168 8.57 7.11 -0.53
C ALA A 168 8.88 6.76 0.93
N ARG A 169 8.13 7.35 1.88
CA ARG A 169 8.26 7.03 3.31
C ARG A 169 7.83 5.60 3.63
N ALA A 170 6.76 5.10 3.00
CA ALA A 170 6.34 3.71 3.15
C ALA A 170 7.40 2.74 2.59
N LEU A 171 8.02 3.06 1.44
CA LEU A 171 9.11 2.27 0.87
C LEU A 171 10.37 2.27 1.75
N ALA A 172 10.60 3.34 2.52
CA ALA A 172 11.73 3.44 3.42
C ALA A 172 11.69 2.39 4.55
N THR A 173 10.52 1.81 4.85
CA THR A 173 10.42 0.66 5.76
C THR A 173 10.94 -0.66 5.14
N GLU A 174 11.49 -0.62 3.92
CA GLU A 174 11.98 -1.78 3.16
C GLU A 174 10.94 -2.92 3.10
N PRO A 175 9.72 -2.64 2.59
CA PRO A 175 8.65 -3.62 2.62
C PRO A 175 8.81 -4.69 1.53
N ARG A 176 8.36 -5.91 1.82
CA ARG A 176 8.16 -6.98 0.83
C ARG A 176 6.79 -6.84 0.15
N LEU A 177 5.80 -6.26 0.85
CA LEU A 177 4.47 -5.97 0.36
C LEU A 177 4.09 -4.52 0.70
N LEU A 178 3.78 -3.75 -0.34
CA LEU A 178 3.31 -2.36 -0.22
C LEU A 178 1.82 -2.29 -0.55
N LEU A 179 1.01 -1.80 0.39
CA LEU A 179 -0.41 -1.55 0.22
C LEU A 179 -0.63 -0.08 -0.16
N LEU A 180 -1.21 0.16 -1.32
CA LEU A 180 -1.53 1.50 -1.83
C LEU A 180 -3.06 1.70 -1.86
N ASP A 181 -3.55 2.64 -1.06
CA ASP A 181 -4.97 2.95 -0.91
C ASP A 181 -5.31 4.23 -1.70
N GLU A 182 -5.90 4.06 -2.89
CA GLU A 182 -6.25 5.12 -3.85
C GLU A 182 -5.11 6.13 -4.08
N PRO A 183 -3.91 5.67 -4.48
CA PRO A 183 -2.74 6.55 -4.57
C PRO A 183 -2.88 7.66 -5.61
N THR A 184 -3.75 7.51 -6.60
CA THR A 184 -3.94 8.49 -7.68
C THR A 184 -5.12 9.45 -7.43
N ALA A 185 -5.81 9.35 -6.28
CA ALA A 185 -6.92 10.22 -5.96
C ALA A 185 -6.52 11.71 -5.99
N GLY A 186 -7.34 12.55 -6.63
CA GLY A 186 -7.10 14.00 -6.75
C GLY A 186 -5.98 14.42 -7.71
N MET A 187 -5.40 13.47 -8.48
CA MET A 187 -4.37 13.75 -9.48
C MET A 187 -4.97 13.98 -10.86
N ASN A 188 -4.33 14.85 -11.65
CA ASN A 188 -4.66 15.01 -13.06
C ASN A 188 -4.17 13.80 -13.90
N PRO A 189 -4.61 13.65 -15.18
CA PRO A 189 -4.25 12.50 -16.01
C PRO A 189 -2.74 12.27 -16.16
N THR A 190 -1.94 13.33 -16.33
CA THR A 190 -0.49 13.25 -16.46
C THR A 190 0.15 12.76 -15.16
N GLU A 191 -0.27 13.31 -14.01
CA GLU A 191 0.21 12.89 -12.70
C GLU A 191 -0.12 11.43 -12.39
N LYS A 192 -1.32 10.96 -12.80
CA LYS A 192 -1.73 9.55 -12.68
C LYS A 192 -0.81 8.65 -13.50
N GLN A 193 -0.54 9.01 -14.76
CA GLN A 193 0.34 8.24 -15.63
C GLN A 193 1.77 8.16 -15.08
N GLU A 194 2.32 9.27 -14.58
CA GLU A 194 3.63 9.29 -13.93
C GLU A 194 3.66 8.36 -12.71
N LEU A 195 2.65 8.44 -11.84
CA LEU A 195 2.59 7.60 -10.65
C LEU A 195 2.42 6.12 -10.99
N THR A 196 1.65 5.80 -12.03
CA THR A 196 1.56 4.43 -12.57
C THR A 196 2.94 3.89 -12.97
N GLY A 197 3.76 4.71 -13.64
CA GLY A 197 5.15 4.36 -13.97
C GLY A 197 6.00 4.10 -12.72
N VAL A 198 5.85 4.94 -11.69
CA VAL A 198 6.53 4.77 -10.40
C VAL A 198 6.12 3.47 -9.70
N ILE A 199 4.82 3.14 -9.67
CA ILE A 199 4.32 1.89 -9.04
C ILE A 199 4.93 0.66 -9.74
N ARG A 200 5.03 0.67 -11.07
CA ARG A 200 5.70 -0.40 -11.82
C ARG A 200 7.19 -0.49 -11.49
N ALA A 201 7.89 0.66 -11.43
CA ALA A 201 9.30 0.70 -11.05
C ALA A 201 9.54 0.18 -9.60
N ILE A 202 8.57 0.36 -8.70
CA ILE A 202 8.60 -0.21 -7.34
C ILE A 202 8.50 -1.73 -7.41
N ARG A 203 7.57 -2.29 -8.19
CA ARG A 203 7.47 -3.75 -8.41
C ARG A 203 8.75 -4.31 -9.01
N ASP A 204 9.33 -3.64 -9.99
CA ASP A 204 10.58 -4.08 -10.67
C ASP A 204 11.79 -4.10 -9.72
N ARG A 205 11.68 -3.46 -8.56
CA ARG A 205 12.62 -3.56 -7.43
C ARG A 205 12.27 -4.69 -6.45
N ALA A 206 11.50 -5.68 -6.89
CA ALA A 206 11.06 -6.84 -6.12
C ALA A 206 10.13 -6.52 -4.92
N VAL A 207 9.47 -5.36 -4.92
CA VAL A 207 8.42 -5.03 -3.96
C VAL A 207 7.07 -5.45 -4.54
N THR A 208 6.38 -6.36 -3.87
CA THR A 208 5.01 -6.75 -4.23
C THR A 208 4.04 -5.60 -3.90
N VAL A 209 3.06 -5.35 -4.75
CA VAL A 209 2.11 -4.25 -4.54
C VAL A 209 0.68 -4.78 -4.48
N LEU A 210 -0.07 -4.37 -3.46
CA LEU A 210 -1.51 -4.54 -3.38
C LEU A 210 -2.16 -3.16 -3.50
N LEU A 211 -2.90 -2.95 -4.60
CA LEU A 211 -3.41 -1.65 -5.02
C LEU A 211 -4.94 -1.59 -4.93
N ILE A 212 -5.49 -0.71 -4.10
CA ILE A 212 -6.90 -0.31 -4.20
C ILE A 212 -6.98 0.92 -5.10
N GLU A 213 -7.81 0.85 -6.13
CA GLU A 213 -8.12 1.98 -7.01
C GLU A 213 -9.58 1.89 -7.50
N HIS A 214 -10.16 3.06 -7.73
CA HIS A 214 -11.50 3.18 -8.32
C HIS A 214 -11.43 3.65 -9.78
N ASP A 215 -10.30 4.20 -10.23
CA ASP A 215 -10.07 4.53 -11.64
C ASP A 215 -9.63 3.29 -12.42
N MET A 216 -10.58 2.71 -13.16
CA MET A 216 -10.33 1.50 -13.95
C MET A 216 -9.16 1.67 -14.94
N ARG A 217 -8.92 2.88 -15.48
CA ARG A 217 -7.80 3.12 -16.41
C ARG A 217 -6.46 2.93 -15.70
N VAL A 218 -6.35 3.40 -14.46
CA VAL A 218 -5.15 3.20 -13.63
C VAL A 218 -4.94 1.71 -13.35
N VAL A 219 -6.00 1.00 -12.96
CA VAL A 219 -5.93 -0.45 -12.69
C VAL A 219 -5.50 -1.21 -13.93
N MET A 220 -6.15 -0.98 -15.08
CA MET A 220 -5.85 -1.65 -16.35
C MET A 220 -4.39 -1.41 -16.80
N GLN A 221 -3.86 -0.22 -16.54
CA GLN A 221 -2.48 0.11 -16.89
C GLN A 221 -1.45 -0.38 -15.89
N THR A 222 -1.83 -0.70 -14.65
CA THR A 222 -0.88 -0.92 -13.56
C THR A 222 -0.85 -2.37 -13.08
N ALA A 223 -2.01 -3.00 -12.91
CA ALA A 223 -2.12 -4.30 -12.29
C ALA A 223 -1.77 -5.45 -13.24
N ASP A 224 -1.09 -6.46 -12.72
CA ASP A 224 -0.84 -7.73 -13.42
C ASP A 224 -2.07 -8.65 -13.32
N ARG A 225 -2.78 -8.58 -12.17
CA ARG A 225 -3.99 -9.33 -11.85
C ARG A 225 -4.93 -8.47 -11.03
N VAL A 226 -6.23 -8.72 -11.14
CA VAL A 226 -7.28 -7.95 -10.46
C VAL A 226 -8.22 -8.88 -9.71
N VAL A 227 -8.60 -8.48 -8.52
CA VAL A 227 -9.69 -9.06 -7.72
C VAL A 227 -10.81 -8.04 -7.63
N ALA A 228 -12.00 -8.40 -8.06
CA ALA A 228 -13.20 -7.59 -7.92
C ALA A 228 -13.99 -8.03 -6.68
N MET A 229 -14.40 -7.05 -5.87
CA MET A 229 -15.15 -7.25 -4.63
C MET A 229 -16.50 -6.57 -4.69
N ASN A 230 -17.54 -7.23 -4.14
CA ASN A 230 -18.83 -6.63 -3.90
C ASN A 230 -19.45 -7.21 -2.62
N TYR A 231 -20.09 -6.37 -1.79
CA TYR A 231 -20.72 -6.75 -0.52
C TYR A 231 -19.85 -7.63 0.42
N GLY A 232 -18.54 -7.38 0.44
CA GLY A 232 -17.58 -8.11 1.28
C GLY A 232 -17.10 -9.45 0.73
N GLU A 233 -17.50 -9.82 -0.48
CA GLU A 233 -17.12 -11.05 -1.16
C GLU A 233 -16.29 -10.78 -2.41
N ARG A 234 -15.49 -11.76 -2.84
CA ARG A 234 -14.84 -11.75 -4.14
C ARG A 234 -15.83 -12.21 -5.20
N ILE A 235 -16.08 -11.38 -6.22
CA ILE A 235 -17.01 -11.70 -7.31
C ILE A 235 -16.30 -12.11 -8.60
N ALA A 236 -15.05 -11.67 -8.81
CA ALA A 236 -14.23 -12.07 -9.95
C ALA A 236 -12.75 -11.95 -9.62
N GLU A 237 -11.92 -12.71 -10.34
CA GLU A 237 -10.45 -12.63 -10.28
C GLU A 237 -9.86 -13.05 -11.62
N GLY A 238 -8.87 -12.30 -12.12
CA GLY A 238 -8.24 -12.59 -13.41
C GLY A 238 -7.36 -11.48 -13.92
N ARG A 239 -7.07 -11.52 -15.21
CA ARG A 239 -6.39 -10.42 -15.89
C ARG A 239 -7.28 -9.18 -15.90
N PRO A 240 -6.68 -7.96 -15.87
CA PRO A 240 -7.47 -6.72 -15.85
C PRO A 240 -8.54 -6.67 -16.93
N ASP A 241 -8.21 -7.01 -18.19
CA ASP A 241 -9.15 -6.99 -19.33
C ASP A 241 -10.32 -7.96 -19.17
N ASP A 242 -10.06 -9.15 -18.59
CA ASP A 242 -11.08 -10.18 -18.40
C ASP A 242 -12.06 -9.76 -17.31
N VAL A 243 -11.53 -9.28 -16.18
CA VAL A 243 -12.35 -8.79 -15.05
C VAL A 243 -13.16 -7.56 -15.41
N ALA A 244 -12.63 -6.64 -16.23
CA ALA A 244 -13.35 -5.45 -16.67
C ALA A 244 -14.56 -5.76 -17.57
N ARG A 245 -14.56 -6.92 -18.24
CA ARG A 245 -15.65 -7.37 -19.13
C ARG A 245 -16.57 -8.39 -18.48
N ASP A 246 -16.27 -8.81 -17.26
CA ASP A 246 -17.10 -9.78 -16.55
C ASP A 246 -18.47 -9.18 -16.24
N PRO A 247 -19.58 -9.83 -16.69
CA PRO A 247 -20.93 -9.31 -16.49
C PRO A 247 -21.27 -9.07 -15.02
N VAL A 248 -20.79 -9.92 -14.10
CA VAL A 248 -21.04 -9.78 -12.65
C VAL A 248 -20.35 -8.52 -12.12
N VAL A 249 -19.15 -8.22 -12.62
CA VAL A 249 -18.42 -6.99 -12.24
C VAL A 249 -19.11 -5.76 -12.81
N VAL A 250 -19.51 -5.81 -14.08
CA VAL A 250 -20.24 -4.70 -14.74
C VAL A 250 -21.54 -4.41 -14.00
N ASP A 251 -22.33 -5.42 -13.66
CA ASP A 251 -23.59 -5.28 -12.92
C ASP A 251 -23.36 -4.70 -11.50
N ALA A 252 -22.28 -5.10 -10.82
CA ALA A 252 -21.95 -4.56 -9.50
C ALA A 252 -21.67 -3.04 -9.53
N TYR A 253 -21.16 -2.52 -10.63
CA TYR A 253 -20.95 -1.09 -10.83
C TYR A 253 -22.19 -0.35 -11.34
N LEU A 254 -22.94 -0.95 -12.27
CA LEU A 254 -24.14 -0.34 -12.87
C LEU A 254 -25.36 -0.42 -11.96
N GLY A 255 -25.52 -1.50 -11.21
CA GLY A 255 -26.64 -1.68 -10.27
C GLY A 255 -26.74 -0.62 -9.18
N LYS A 256 -25.62 0.08 -8.86
CA LYS A 256 -25.62 1.25 -7.97
C LYS A 256 -26.03 2.56 -8.66
N MET A 257 -25.90 2.67 -9.98
CA MET A 257 -26.40 3.85 -10.69
C MET A 257 -27.93 3.87 -10.78
N ALA A 258 -28.57 2.69 -10.75
CA ALA A 258 -30.03 2.56 -10.83
C ALA A 258 -30.76 2.76 -9.48
N THR A 259 -30.04 2.65 -8.33
CA THR A 259 -30.63 2.78 -6.98
C THR A 259 -30.31 4.11 -6.31
N GLY A 260 -29.66 5.04 -6.99
CA GLY A 260 -29.26 6.38 -6.52
C GLY A 260 -30.09 7.52 -7.10
N ALA A 261 -31.38 7.27 -7.44
CA ALA A 261 -32.35 8.30 -7.83
C ALA A 261 -33.37 8.51 -6.71
#